data_817daa327f28d3b0e80e3866e9335d39
#
_entry.id   817daa327f28d3b0e80e3866e9335d39
#
_cell.length_a   1.000
_cell.length_b   1.000
_cell.length_c   1.000
_cell.angle_alpha   90.00
_cell.angle_beta   90.00
_cell.angle_gamma   90.00
#
_symmetry.space_group_name_H-M   'P 1'
#
loop_
_entity.id
_entity.type
_entity.pdbx_description
1 polymer ?
#
loop_
_entity_poly.entity_id
_entity_poly.type
_entity_poly.pdbx_seq_one_letter_code
_entity_poly.pdbx_strand_id
1 'polypeptide(L)'
;MSKLNTKESFIISSDIKDWQAKYIDVEKLPIEFYLKYTNILSDYKESGKSKEDVLAFFYKISEDNQDISEFVNEIMDLIEGYCRPDFRVW
;
A
#
# COMPACT_ATOMS: atom_id res chain seq x y z
N MET A 1 -17.84 11.46 -1.12
CA MET A 1 -17.35 10.39 -0.24
C MET A 1 -16.01 9.92 -0.71
N SER A 2 -15.05 9.93 0.18
CA SER A 2 -13.70 9.54 -0.18
C SER A 2 -13.36 8.13 0.22
N LYS A 3 -14.34 7.34 0.62
CA LYS A 3 -14.09 5.95 1.03
C LYS A 3 -13.66 5.09 -0.14
N LEU A 4 -12.63 4.32 0.10
CA LEU A 4 -12.18 3.30 -0.85
C LEU A 4 -13.12 2.11 -0.73
N ASN A 5 -13.44 1.48 -1.84
CA ASN A 5 -14.47 0.44 -1.87
C ASN A 5 -13.87 -0.96 -1.88
N THR A 6 -14.74 -1.97 -1.79
CA THR A 6 -14.34 -3.37 -1.76
C THR A 6 -13.60 -3.79 -3.02
N LYS A 7 -13.98 -3.23 -4.17
CA LYS A 7 -13.31 -3.53 -5.43
C LYS A 7 -11.86 -3.09 -5.41
N GLU A 8 -11.59 -1.87 -4.90
CA GLU A 8 -10.22 -1.38 -4.75
C GLU A 8 -9.42 -2.29 -3.83
N SER A 9 -10.02 -2.68 -2.70
CA SER A 9 -9.38 -3.58 -1.75
C SER A 9 -8.97 -4.89 -2.40
N PHE A 10 -9.86 -5.47 -3.21
CA PHE A 10 -9.59 -6.72 -3.91
C PHE A 10 -8.44 -6.56 -4.90
N ILE A 11 -8.45 -5.49 -5.68
CA ILE A 11 -7.41 -5.23 -6.68
C ILE A 11 -6.05 -5.07 -6.01
N ILE A 12 -6.00 -4.28 -4.95
CA ILE A 12 -4.74 -4.02 -4.23
C ILE A 12 -4.22 -5.29 -3.57
N SER A 13 -5.09 -6.03 -2.88
CA SER A 13 -4.64 -7.26 -2.20
C SER A 13 -4.15 -8.30 -3.20
N SER A 14 -4.81 -8.41 -4.34
CA SER A 14 -4.40 -9.33 -5.40
C SER A 14 -3.03 -8.96 -5.96
N ASP A 15 -2.79 -7.67 -6.19
CA ASP A 15 -1.50 -7.19 -6.67
C ASP A 15 -0.38 -7.46 -5.66
N ILE A 16 -0.66 -7.22 -4.37
CA ILE A 16 0.34 -7.47 -3.32
C ILE A 16 0.67 -8.96 -3.25
N LYS A 17 -0.33 -9.82 -3.42
CA LYS A 17 -0.10 -11.27 -3.44
C LYS A 17 0.81 -11.68 -4.59
N ASP A 18 0.67 -11.02 -5.75
CA ASP A 18 1.54 -11.28 -6.89
C ASP A 18 2.98 -10.88 -6.57
N TRP A 19 3.18 -9.74 -5.89
CA TRP A 19 4.52 -9.33 -5.47
C TRP A 19 5.10 -10.32 -4.47
N GLN A 20 4.30 -10.77 -3.52
CA GLN A 20 4.75 -11.76 -2.53
C GLN A 20 5.17 -13.07 -3.19
N ALA A 21 4.42 -13.52 -4.19
CA ALA A 21 4.74 -14.75 -4.90
C ALA A 21 6.08 -14.64 -5.62
N LYS A 22 6.41 -13.45 -6.10
CA LYS A 22 7.64 -13.19 -6.85
C LYS A 22 8.83 -12.88 -5.94
N TYR A 23 8.60 -12.13 -4.88
CA TYR A 23 9.64 -11.71 -3.94
C TYR A 23 9.24 -12.15 -2.53
N ILE A 24 9.52 -13.37 -2.18
CA ILE A 24 9.06 -14.00 -0.94
C ILE A 24 9.34 -13.16 0.31
N ASP A 25 10.41 -12.37 0.28
CA ASP A 25 10.88 -11.57 1.42
C ASP A 25 10.73 -10.08 1.11
N VAL A 26 10.12 -9.31 2.03
CA VAL A 26 9.96 -7.87 1.86
C VAL A 26 11.30 -7.16 1.67
N GLU A 27 12.36 -7.68 2.27
CA GLU A 27 13.69 -7.09 2.16
C GLU A 27 14.24 -7.17 0.74
N LYS A 28 13.68 -8.05 -0.08
CA LYS A 28 14.13 -8.24 -1.46
C LYS A 28 13.25 -7.51 -2.47
N LEU A 29 12.26 -6.75 -2.01
CA LEU A 29 11.39 -6.01 -2.92
C LEU A 29 12.19 -5.00 -3.75
N PRO A 30 11.94 -4.93 -5.07
CA PRO A 30 12.66 -3.98 -5.92
C PRO A 30 12.07 -2.59 -5.78
N ILE A 31 12.81 -1.59 -6.26
CA ILE A 31 12.36 -0.20 -6.23
C ILE A 31 11.04 -0.02 -7.00
N GLU A 32 10.80 -0.84 -8.01
CA GLU A 32 9.56 -0.80 -8.78
C GLU A 32 8.31 -0.96 -7.92
N PHE A 33 8.39 -1.81 -6.89
CA PHE A 33 7.28 -1.97 -5.96
C PHE A 33 6.96 -0.64 -5.26
N TYR A 34 7.99 0.02 -4.74
CA TYR A 34 7.82 1.29 -4.03
C TYR A 34 7.34 2.40 -4.96
N LEU A 35 7.87 2.45 -6.18
CA LEU A 35 7.44 3.44 -7.16
C LEU A 35 5.97 3.24 -7.54
N LYS A 36 5.56 2.01 -7.75
CA LYS A 36 4.17 1.70 -8.09
C LYS A 36 3.23 2.17 -7.00
N TYR A 37 3.54 1.82 -5.74
CA TYR A 37 2.66 2.19 -4.65
C TYR A 37 2.73 3.66 -4.29
N THR A 38 3.88 4.30 -4.47
CA THR A 38 3.96 5.76 -4.35
C THR A 38 3.02 6.45 -5.33
N ASN A 39 2.97 5.97 -6.57
CA ASN A 39 2.08 6.53 -7.58
C ASN A 39 0.60 6.30 -7.22
N ILE A 40 0.26 5.11 -6.75
CA ILE A 40 -1.10 4.80 -6.31
C ILE A 40 -1.50 5.72 -5.16
N LEU A 41 -0.60 5.89 -4.18
CA LEU A 41 -0.86 6.75 -3.02
C LEU A 41 -1.01 8.21 -3.44
N SER A 42 -0.20 8.67 -4.39
CA SER A 42 -0.31 10.02 -4.92
C SER A 42 -1.68 10.24 -5.58
N ASP A 43 -2.15 9.25 -6.32
CA ASP A 43 -3.47 9.31 -6.96
C ASP A 43 -4.58 9.43 -5.90
N TYR A 44 -4.47 8.67 -4.81
CA TYR A 44 -5.43 8.74 -3.72
C TYR A 44 -5.44 10.14 -3.10
N LYS A 45 -4.25 10.70 -2.87
CA LYS A 45 -4.12 12.03 -2.31
C LYS A 45 -4.76 13.08 -3.23
N GLU A 46 -4.47 13.00 -4.52
CA GLU A 46 -5.00 13.94 -5.49
C GLU A 46 -6.52 13.84 -5.64
N SER A 47 -7.07 12.65 -5.40
CA SER A 47 -8.53 12.47 -5.44
C SER A 47 -9.22 12.90 -4.15
N GLY A 48 -8.48 13.44 -3.19
CA GLY A 48 -9.05 14.00 -1.98
C GLY A 48 -9.13 13.07 -0.80
N LYS A 49 -8.50 11.90 -0.88
CA LYS A 49 -8.49 10.97 0.25
C LYS A 49 -7.46 11.42 1.28
N SER A 50 -7.85 11.36 2.55
CA SER A 50 -6.95 11.74 3.63
C SER A 50 -5.95 10.64 3.93
N LYS A 51 -4.86 11.02 4.59
CA LYS A 51 -3.86 10.08 5.06
C LYS A 51 -4.50 8.99 5.93
N GLU A 52 -5.38 9.39 6.84
CA GLU A 52 -6.05 8.47 7.76
C GLU A 52 -6.96 7.48 7.02
N ASP A 53 -7.68 7.95 6.00
CA ASP A 53 -8.54 7.08 5.20
C ASP A 53 -7.72 6.00 4.49
N VAL A 54 -6.58 6.39 3.93
CA VAL A 54 -5.73 5.48 3.20
C VAL A 54 -5.05 4.49 4.14
N LEU A 55 -4.59 4.96 5.30
CA LEU A 55 -4.01 4.07 6.31
C LEU A 55 -5.04 3.03 6.77
N ALA A 56 -6.27 3.46 7.05
CA ALA A 56 -7.33 2.54 7.46
C ALA A 56 -7.63 1.51 6.38
N PHE A 57 -7.60 1.93 5.13
CA PHE A 57 -7.82 1.05 3.99
C PHE A 57 -6.78 -0.07 3.93
N PHE A 58 -5.50 0.29 4.02
CA PHE A 58 -4.43 -0.70 3.98
C PHE A 58 -4.39 -1.55 5.25
N TYR A 59 -4.69 -0.97 6.39
CA TYR A 59 -4.77 -1.73 7.63
C TYR A 59 -5.82 -2.84 7.53
N LYS A 60 -6.97 -2.53 6.96
CA LYS A 60 -8.02 -3.52 6.77
C LYS A 60 -7.59 -4.62 5.80
N ILE A 61 -6.88 -4.27 4.74
CA ILE A 61 -6.33 -5.26 3.82
C ILE A 61 -5.40 -6.21 4.58
N SER A 62 -4.56 -5.65 5.45
CA SER A 62 -3.64 -6.45 6.28
C SER A 62 -4.39 -7.40 7.20
N GLU A 63 -5.47 -6.93 7.82
CA GLU A 63 -6.27 -7.77 8.71
C GLU A 63 -6.97 -8.90 7.97
N ASP A 64 -7.51 -8.60 6.80
CA ASP A 64 -8.25 -9.58 6.01
C ASP A 64 -7.32 -10.56 5.28
N ASN A 65 -6.05 -10.20 5.11
CA ASN A 65 -5.07 -10.99 4.36
C ASN A 65 -3.74 -11.01 5.12
N GLN A 66 -3.73 -11.71 6.25
CA GLN A 66 -2.57 -11.73 7.13
C GLN A 66 -1.31 -12.31 6.49
N ASP A 67 -1.48 -13.15 5.47
CA ASP A 67 -0.36 -13.73 4.74
C ASP A 67 0.46 -12.68 4.00
N ILE A 68 -0.12 -11.52 3.68
CA ILE A 68 0.58 -10.44 3.00
C ILE A 68 0.81 -9.22 3.89
N SER A 69 0.59 -9.37 5.20
CA SER A 69 0.64 -8.23 6.13
C SER A 69 1.99 -7.52 6.13
N GLU A 70 3.10 -8.25 5.99
CA GLU A 70 4.43 -7.63 5.96
C GLU A 70 4.57 -6.71 4.75
N PHE A 71 4.04 -7.13 3.59
CA PHE A 71 4.08 -6.32 2.38
C PHE A 71 3.19 -5.10 2.49
N VAL A 72 2.02 -5.26 3.12
CA VAL A 72 1.11 -4.13 3.37
C VAL A 72 1.77 -3.14 4.33
N ASN A 73 2.49 -3.62 5.33
CA ASN A 73 3.19 -2.75 6.28
C ASN A 73 4.23 -1.88 5.58
N GLU A 74 4.93 -2.41 4.56
CA GLU A 74 5.87 -1.61 3.77
C GLU A 74 5.17 -0.44 3.09
N ILE A 75 3.97 -0.68 2.57
CA ILE A 75 3.18 0.38 1.94
C ILE A 75 2.72 1.39 2.99
N MET A 76 2.30 0.93 4.15
CA MET A 76 1.88 1.82 5.23
C MET A 76 3.03 2.69 5.72
N ASP A 77 4.25 2.16 5.74
CA ASP A 77 5.44 2.94 6.09
C ASP A 77 5.67 4.06 5.08
N LEU A 78 5.38 3.84 3.81
CA LEU A 78 5.44 4.90 2.80
C LEU A 78 4.43 6.00 3.10
N ILE A 79 3.23 5.63 3.52
CA ILE A 79 2.18 6.59 3.86
C ILE A 79 2.61 7.44 5.06
N GLU A 80 3.21 6.81 6.05
CA GLU A 80 3.63 7.51 7.27
C GLU A 80 4.99 8.19 7.16
N GLY A 81 5.72 7.91 6.08
CA GLY A 81 7.02 8.54 5.84
C GLY A 81 8.16 7.96 6.65
N TYR A 82 8.01 6.75 7.17
CA TYR A 82 9.03 6.16 8.04
C TYR A 82 10.19 5.55 7.28
N CYS A 83 9.96 5.08 6.06
CA CYS A 83 10.95 4.24 5.44
C CYS A 83 11.83 4.96 4.43
N ARG A 84 11.28 5.71 3.51
CA ARG A 84 12.06 6.37 2.45
C ARG A 84 11.54 7.78 2.20
N PRO A 85 12.24 8.80 2.67
CA PRO A 85 11.79 10.20 2.48
C PRO A 85 11.50 10.54 1.02
N ASP A 86 12.25 9.95 0.08
CA ASP A 86 12.08 10.22 -1.35
C ASP A 86 10.73 9.74 -1.89
N PHE A 87 10.10 8.80 -1.22
CA PHE A 87 8.82 8.24 -1.64
C PHE A 87 7.65 8.74 -0.81
N ARG A 88 7.89 9.72 0.03
CA ARG A 88 6.87 10.26 0.92
C ARG A 88 5.80 10.99 0.12
N VAL A 89 4.53 10.65 0.37
CA VAL A 89 3.39 11.24 -0.33
C VAL A 89 2.70 12.31 0.53
N TRP A 90 2.52 12.05 1.82
CA TRP A 90 1.86 13.00 2.74
C TRP A 90 2.81 13.69 3.68
#